data_5010da4899fbd2bf00307e7c1620f9b2
#
_entry.id   5010da4899fbd2bf00307e7c1620f9b2
#
_cell.length_a   1.000
_cell.length_b   1.000
_cell.length_c   1.000
_cell.angle_alpha   90.00
_cell.angle_beta   90.00
_cell.angle_gamma   90.00
#
_symmetry.space_group_name_H-M   'P 1'
#
loop_
_entity.id
_entity.type
_entity.pdbx_description
1 polymer ?
#
loop_
_entity_poly.entity_id
_entity_poly.type
_entity_poly.pdbx_seq_one_letter_code
_entity_poly.pdbx_strand_id
1 'polypeptide(L)'
;AAMILKYRMPNGHPGIPLEDGEQAMRVIRRNAAQWGVDPHNVGIIGFSAGGHFASTLITEYTSEETRPDFAVLVYPVVSMNYSSVRTRENLLGARSEEEALRKRHSTFGQVHEGMPEVMLLLCNDDKAVVPDNSIAFYRALNRRGVKAEMHIYPEGGHGFWMRERYKYGDETYPAVIRWIERHRTNN
;
A
#
# COMPACT_ATOMS: atom_id res chain seq x y z
N ALA A 1 5.67 -6.81 16.28
CA ALA A 1 6.69 -7.41 15.41
C ALA A 1 6.62 -6.76 14.03
N ALA A 2 7.73 -6.75 13.29
CA ALA A 2 7.79 -6.32 11.89
C ALA A 2 8.49 -7.41 11.07
N MET A 3 7.98 -7.66 9.85
CA MET A 3 8.53 -8.63 8.91
C MET A 3 8.71 -7.95 7.56
N ILE A 4 9.79 -8.29 6.86
CA ILE A 4 10.06 -7.78 5.52
C ILE A 4 9.77 -8.89 4.52
N LEU A 5 8.82 -8.64 3.63
CA LEU A 5 8.50 -9.56 2.55
C LEU A 5 9.36 -9.25 1.32
N LYS A 6 10.17 -10.22 0.91
CA LYS A 6 10.86 -10.22 -0.39
C LYS A 6 9.97 -10.90 -1.42
N TYR A 7 9.04 -10.14 -2.01
CA TYR A 7 8.14 -10.66 -3.03
C TYR A 7 8.82 -10.72 -4.42
N ARG A 8 8.33 -11.61 -5.26
CA ARG A 8 8.78 -11.74 -6.65
C ARG A 8 8.39 -10.51 -7.47
N MET A 9 9.30 -10.05 -8.31
CA MET A 9 9.00 -8.96 -9.25
C MET A 9 7.99 -9.42 -10.29
N PRO A 10 7.06 -8.54 -10.70
CA PRO A 10 6.00 -8.90 -11.64
C PRO A 10 6.52 -9.29 -13.02
N ASN A 11 7.51 -8.58 -13.57
CA ASN A 11 8.11 -8.84 -14.88
C ASN A 11 7.05 -9.10 -15.99
N GLY A 12 6.00 -8.25 -16.00
CA GLY A 12 4.87 -8.40 -16.93
C GLY A 12 3.77 -9.37 -16.48
N HIS A 13 3.87 -9.94 -15.28
CA HIS A 13 2.88 -10.84 -14.67
C HIS A 13 2.32 -10.22 -13.38
N PRO A 14 1.35 -9.32 -13.45
CA PRO A 14 0.90 -8.50 -12.32
C PRO A 14 0.28 -9.29 -11.17
N GLY A 15 -0.16 -10.53 -11.39
CA GLY A 15 -0.69 -11.40 -10.34
C GLY A 15 0.38 -11.98 -9.39
N ILE A 16 1.63 -12.09 -9.83
CA ILE A 16 2.71 -12.73 -9.03
C ILE A 16 2.92 -12.04 -7.67
N PRO A 17 3.02 -10.71 -7.57
CA PRO A 17 3.15 -10.06 -6.26
C PRO A 17 1.95 -10.33 -5.34
N LEU A 18 0.74 -10.35 -5.88
CA LEU A 18 -0.46 -10.63 -5.08
C LEU A 18 -0.43 -12.04 -4.46
N GLU A 19 -0.04 -13.05 -5.25
CA GLU A 19 0.14 -14.43 -4.76
C GLU A 19 1.11 -14.49 -3.58
N ASP A 20 2.24 -13.78 -3.68
CA ASP A 20 3.25 -13.72 -2.60
C ASP A 20 2.71 -12.99 -1.37
N GLY A 21 1.94 -11.93 -1.56
CA GLY A 21 1.31 -11.19 -0.46
C GLY A 21 0.30 -12.04 0.29
N GLU A 22 -0.57 -12.72 -0.43
CA GLU A 22 -1.54 -13.64 0.17
C GLU A 22 -0.85 -14.80 0.91
N GLN A 23 0.20 -15.36 0.31
CA GLN A 23 0.96 -16.41 0.97
C GLN A 23 1.65 -15.91 2.25
N ALA A 24 2.18 -14.68 2.23
CA ALA A 24 2.76 -14.07 3.42
C ALA A 24 1.72 -13.93 4.55
N MET A 25 0.51 -13.45 4.23
CA MET A 25 -0.58 -13.35 5.21
C MET A 25 -0.91 -14.72 5.82
N ARG A 26 -1.05 -15.76 4.99
CA ARG A 26 -1.27 -17.13 5.46
C ARG A 26 -0.17 -17.62 6.39
N VAL A 27 1.10 -17.40 6.01
CA VAL A 27 2.26 -17.80 6.82
C VAL A 27 2.27 -17.08 8.16
N ILE A 28 2.03 -15.77 8.18
CA ILE A 28 2.00 -14.98 9.42
C ILE A 28 0.89 -15.49 10.34
N ARG A 29 -0.34 -15.64 9.85
CA ARG A 29 -1.49 -16.06 10.67
C ARG A 29 -1.32 -17.48 11.21
N ARG A 30 -0.80 -18.41 10.40
CA ARG A 30 -0.56 -19.80 10.83
C ARG A 30 0.53 -19.92 11.90
N ASN A 31 1.53 -19.04 11.88
CA ASN A 31 2.62 -19.04 12.85
C ASN A 31 2.44 -18.01 13.97
N ALA A 32 1.31 -17.34 14.04
CA ALA A 32 1.06 -16.24 14.94
C ALA A 32 1.34 -16.59 16.42
N ALA A 33 0.85 -17.73 16.88
CA ALA A 33 1.10 -18.20 18.24
C ALA A 33 2.58 -18.43 18.52
N GLN A 34 3.32 -19.06 17.58
CA GLN A 34 4.74 -19.29 17.71
C GLN A 34 5.57 -17.98 17.74
N TRP A 35 5.12 -16.97 17.01
CA TRP A 35 5.81 -15.68 16.88
C TRP A 35 5.35 -14.65 17.90
N GLY A 36 4.38 -14.98 18.73
CA GLY A 36 3.82 -14.07 19.74
C GLY A 36 3.14 -12.85 19.13
N VAL A 37 2.49 -13.02 17.99
CA VAL A 37 1.73 -11.96 17.29
C VAL A 37 0.22 -12.30 17.30
N ASP A 38 -0.61 -11.25 17.26
CA ASP A 38 -2.05 -11.42 17.14
C ASP A 38 -2.40 -11.70 15.66
N PRO A 39 -3.02 -12.86 15.34
CA PRO A 39 -3.40 -13.18 13.97
C PRO A 39 -4.52 -12.29 13.41
N HIS A 40 -5.24 -11.56 14.26
CA HIS A 40 -6.32 -10.64 13.88
C HIS A 40 -5.87 -9.16 13.86
N ASN A 41 -4.57 -8.93 13.96
CA ASN A 41 -3.99 -7.58 13.92
C ASN A 41 -2.70 -7.57 13.08
N VAL A 42 -2.82 -7.96 11.82
CA VAL A 42 -1.72 -8.05 10.87
C VAL A 42 -1.92 -7.01 9.76
N GLY A 43 -1.16 -5.93 9.81
CA GLY A 43 -1.20 -4.89 8.79
C GLY A 43 -0.10 -5.01 7.74
N ILE A 44 -0.22 -4.21 6.68
CA ILE A 44 0.78 -4.07 5.63
C ILE A 44 1.27 -2.63 5.52
N ILE A 45 2.58 -2.46 5.33
CA ILE A 45 3.18 -1.16 4.97
C ILE A 45 3.83 -1.29 3.61
N GLY A 46 3.51 -0.38 2.69
CA GLY A 46 4.07 -0.38 1.34
C GLY A 46 4.57 0.99 0.89
N PHE A 47 5.72 1.02 0.22
CA PHE A 47 6.41 2.23 -0.24
C PHE A 47 6.50 2.24 -1.77
N SER A 48 6.14 3.35 -2.44
CA SER A 48 6.31 3.51 -3.89
C SER A 48 5.67 2.35 -4.69
N ALA A 49 6.43 1.58 -5.43
CA ALA A 49 5.98 0.35 -6.09
C ALA A 49 5.51 -0.72 -5.07
N GLY A 50 6.13 -0.80 -3.89
CA GLY A 50 5.64 -1.62 -2.77
C GLY A 50 4.30 -1.11 -2.23
N GLY A 51 4.02 0.19 -2.38
CA GLY A 51 2.69 0.78 -2.13
C GLY A 51 1.64 0.30 -3.15
N HIS A 52 2.03 0.09 -4.41
CA HIS A 52 1.17 -0.57 -5.40
C HIS A 52 0.86 -2.01 -4.97
N PHE A 53 1.89 -2.78 -4.64
CA PHE A 53 1.73 -4.14 -4.11
C PHE A 53 0.79 -4.18 -2.90
N ALA A 54 1.01 -3.33 -1.89
CA ALA A 54 0.18 -3.27 -0.69
C ALA A 54 -1.26 -2.86 -1.00
N SER A 55 -1.45 -1.85 -1.88
CA SER A 55 -2.79 -1.43 -2.31
C SER A 55 -3.51 -2.50 -3.13
N THR A 56 -2.78 -3.30 -3.94
CA THR A 56 -3.35 -4.45 -4.64
C THR A 56 -3.82 -5.51 -3.64
N LEU A 57 -3.00 -5.84 -2.64
CA LEU A 57 -3.37 -6.86 -1.65
C LEU A 57 -4.64 -6.46 -0.86
N ILE A 58 -4.79 -5.18 -0.47
CA ILE A 58 -5.97 -4.73 0.28
C ILE A 58 -7.22 -4.52 -0.59
N THR A 59 -7.08 -4.48 -1.91
CA THR A 59 -8.22 -4.35 -2.84
C THR A 59 -8.61 -5.65 -3.53
N GLU A 60 -7.71 -6.65 -3.55
CA GLU A 60 -7.89 -7.87 -4.36
C GLU A 60 -7.64 -9.17 -3.57
N TYR A 61 -7.57 -9.13 -2.23
CA TYR A 61 -7.46 -10.33 -1.41
C TYR A 61 -8.58 -11.32 -1.72
N THR A 62 -8.26 -12.63 -1.66
CA THR A 62 -9.20 -13.69 -2.05
C THR A 62 -9.97 -14.31 -0.87
N SER A 63 -9.57 -14.01 0.37
CA SER A 63 -10.20 -14.54 1.58
C SER A 63 -9.89 -13.67 2.80
N GLU A 64 -10.66 -13.82 3.88
CA GLU A 64 -10.37 -13.16 5.16
C GLU A 64 -9.01 -13.58 5.75
N GLU A 65 -8.52 -14.80 5.45
CA GLU A 65 -7.19 -15.27 5.87
C GLU A 65 -6.08 -14.42 5.21
N THR A 66 -6.31 -13.94 3.99
CA THR A 66 -5.33 -13.18 3.19
C THR A 66 -5.52 -11.68 3.25
N ARG A 67 -6.62 -11.20 3.83
CA ARG A 67 -6.93 -9.79 4.00
C ARG A 67 -6.06 -9.17 5.09
N PRO A 68 -5.29 -8.10 4.83
CA PRO A 68 -4.67 -7.33 5.92
C PRO A 68 -5.72 -6.65 6.79
N ASP A 69 -5.42 -6.46 8.08
CA ASP A 69 -6.35 -5.82 9.02
C ASP A 69 -6.27 -4.29 8.95
N PHE A 70 -5.15 -3.75 8.48
CA PHE A 70 -4.94 -2.33 8.19
C PHE A 70 -3.80 -2.14 7.16
N ALA A 71 -3.70 -0.96 6.57
CA ALA A 71 -2.62 -0.64 5.64
C ALA A 71 -2.04 0.77 5.83
N VAL A 72 -0.71 0.88 5.71
CA VAL A 72 0.00 2.16 5.60
C VAL A 72 0.66 2.25 4.23
N LEU A 73 0.27 3.23 3.43
CA LEU A 73 0.75 3.43 2.07
C LEU A 73 1.58 4.72 2.01
N VAL A 74 2.87 4.59 1.75
CA VAL A 74 3.81 5.70 1.74
C VAL A 74 4.21 6.02 0.30
N TYR A 75 3.85 7.20 -0.17
CA TYR A 75 3.98 7.65 -1.58
C TYR A 75 3.65 6.55 -2.59
N PRO A 76 2.45 5.91 -2.49
CA PRO A 76 2.14 4.71 -3.25
C PRO A 76 1.89 5.02 -4.73
N VAL A 77 2.30 4.11 -5.61
CA VAL A 77 1.78 4.06 -6.98
C VAL A 77 0.41 3.37 -6.92
N VAL A 78 -0.66 4.05 -7.26
CA VAL A 78 -2.01 3.48 -7.28
C VAL A 78 -2.75 3.71 -8.60
N SER A 79 -2.13 4.47 -9.50
CA SER A 79 -2.66 4.74 -10.83
C SER A 79 -1.62 4.45 -11.89
N MET A 80 -1.96 3.59 -12.82
CA MET A 80 -1.09 3.32 -14.00
C MET A 80 -1.07 4.50 -14.96
N ASN A 81 -2.04 5.40 -14.91
CA ASN A 81 -2.05 6.61 -15.74
C ASN A 81 -1.10 7.70 -15.21
N TYR A 82 -0.88 7.76 -13.89
CA TYR A 82 0.07 8.70 -13.26
C TYR A 82 1.46 8.10 -13.05
N SER A 83 1.66 6.83 -13.39
CA SER A 83 2.94 6.16 -13.24
C SER A 83 3.85 6.38 -14.45
N SER A 84 5.17 6.24 -14.24
CA SER A 84 6.14 6.27 -15.34
C SER A 84 5.96 5.08 -16.29
N VAL A 85 6.42 5.23 -17.54
CA VAL A 85 6.46 4.15 -18.53
C VAL A 85 7.16 2.91 -17.96
N ARG A 86 8.34 3.09 -17.36
CA ARG A 86 9.11 2.00 -16.74
C ARG A 86 8.31 1.25 -15.65
N THR A 87 7.55 1.97 -14.84
CA THR A 87 6.71 1.36 -13.81
C THR A 87 5.63 0.48 -14.44
N ARG A 88 4.97 0.98 -15.50
CA ARG A 88 3.95 0.22 -16.23
C ARG A 88 4.52 -1.01 -16.92
N GLU A 89 5.67 -0.86 -17.59
CA GLU A 89 6.34 -1.98 -18.27
C GLU A 89 6.77 -3.07 -17.30
N ASN A 90 7.30 -2.70 -16.14
CA ASN A 90 7.65 -3.69 -15.11
C ASN A 90 6.42 -4.48 -14.62
N LEU A 91 5.28 -3.82 -14.47
CA LEU A 91 4.06 -4.46 -13.99
C LEU A 91 3.35 -5.24 -15.10
N LEU A 92 3.16 -4.62 -16.27
CA LEU A 92 2.24 -5.08 -17.34
C LEU A 92 2.97 -5.66 -18.56
N GLY A 93 4.30 -5.56 -18.61
CA GLY A 93 5.10 -6.05 -19.74
C GLY A 93 4.83 -5.28 -21.03
N ALA A 94 4.91 -5.98 -22.16
CA ALA A 94 4.70 -5.43 -23.49
C ALA A 94 3.29 -4.82 -23.71
N ARG A 95 2.34 -5.15 -22.83
CA ARG A 95 0.96 -4.66 -22.89
C ARG A 95 0.72 -3.43 -22.02
N SER A 96 1.77 -2.76 -21.56
CA SER A 96 1.72 -1.63 -20.60
C SER A 96 0.91 -0.43 -21.09
N GLU A 97 0.77 -0.26 -22.40
CA GLU A 97 0.02 0.83 -23.01
C GLU A 97 -1.46 0.51 -23.26
N GLU A 98 -1.91 -0.72 -23.02
CA GLU A 98 -3.31 -1.09 -23.12
C GLU A 98 -4.13 -0.40 -22.02
N GLU A 99 -5.08 0.44 -22.42
CA GLU A 99 -5.92 1.22 -21.50
C GLU A 99 -6.71 0.32 -20.53
N ALA A 100 -7.23 -0.78 -21.01
CA ALA A 100 -7.98 -1.74 -20.20
C ALA A 100 -7.12 -2.32 -19.07
N LEU A 101 -5.85 -2.67 -19.35
CA LEU A 101 -4.92 -3.17 -18.35
C LEU A 101 -4.51 -2.07 -17.36
N ARG A 102 -4.21 -0.87 -17.85
CA ARG A 102 -3.92 0.27 -16.96
C ARG A 102 -5.08 0.53 -16.01
N LYS A 103 -6.30 0.53 -16.51
CA LYS A 103 -7.51 0.69 -15.69
C LYS A 103 -7.66 -0.43 -14.67
N ARG A 104 -7.48 -1.69 -15.11
CA ARG A 104 -7.59 -2.89 -14.24
C ARG A 104 -6.58 -2.86 -13.10
N HIS A 105 -5.34 -2.44 -13.37
CA HIS A 105 -4.25 -2.42 -12.39
C HIS A 105 -4.04 -1.04 -11.73
N SER A 106 -4.96 -0.11 -11.91
CA SER A 106 -5.05 1.11 -11.11
C SER A 106 -5.90 0.84 -9.87
N THR A 107 -5.23 0.62 -8.74
CA THR A 107 -5.89 0.11 -7.51
C THR A 107 -6.93 1.06 -6.93
N PHE A 108 -6.83 2.37 -7.19
CA PHE A 108 -7.89 3.32 -6.80
C PHE A 108 -9.25 3.01 -7.44
N GLY A 109 -9.27 2.37 -8.61
CA GLY A 109 -10.48 1.91 -9.30
C GLY A 109 -11.04 0.58 -8.76
N GLN A 110 -10.29 -0.12 -7.92
CA GLN A 110 -10.66 -1.41 -7.33
C GLN A 110 -11.15 -1.27 -5.88
N VAL A 111 -11.22 -0.06 -5.35
CA VAL A 111 -11.68 0.20 -3.97
C VAL A 111 -13.14 -0.23 -3.80
N HIS A 112 -13.41 -1.00 -2.76
CA HIS A 112 -14.74 -1.53 -2.42
C HIS A 112 -15.04 -1.39 -0.91
N GLU A 113 -16.28 -1.56 -0.53
CA GLU A 113 -16.70 -1.64 0.88
C GLU A 113 -16.08 -2.86 1.57
N GLY A 114 -15.80 -2.75 2.86
CA GLY A 114 -15.19 -3.83 3.64
C GLY A 114 -13.65 -3.90 3.54
N MET A 115 -13.02 -3.02 2.76
CA MET A 115 -11.56 -2.87 2.81
C MET A 115 -11.08 -2.47 4.22
N PRO A 116 -9.83 -2.84 4.57
CA PRO A 116 -9.24 -2.40 5.83
C PRO A 116 -9.05 -0.88 5.87
N GLU A 117 -8.91 -0.34 7.09
CA GLU A 117 -8.56 1.07 7.28
C GLU A 117 -7.18 1.39 6.68
N VAL A 118 -7.04 2.56 6.07
CA VAL A 118 -5.83 2.94 5.32
C VAL A 118 -5.27 4.27 5.80
N MET A 119 -3.96 4.31 6.08
CA MET A 119 -3.20 5.55 6.23
C MET A 119 -2.36 5.82 4.99
N LEU A 120 -2.40 7.05 4.49
CA LEU A 120 -1.62 7.52 3.34
C LEU A 120 -0.63 8.61 3.76
N LEU A 121 0.62 8.50 3.31
CA LEU A 121 1.65 9.51 3.57
C LEU A 121 2.37 9.87 2.28
N LEU A 122 2.53 11.17 2.02
CA LEU A 122 3.18 11.67 0.82
C LEU A 122 3.76 13.07 1.03
N CYS A 123 4.64 13.47 0.12
CA CYS A 123 5.11 14.86 0.03
C CYS A 123 4.53 15.54 -1.22
N ASN A 124 4.17 16.83 -1.07
CA ASN A 124 3.56 17.60 -2.15
C ASN A 124 4.53 17.83 -3.34
N ASP A 125 5.82 17.83 -3.08
CA ASP A 125 6.88 18.03 -4.06
C ASP A 125 7.39 16.72 -4.71
N ASP A 126 6.73 15.57 -4.50
CA ASP A 126 7.09 14.31 -5.14
C ASP A 126 6.82 14.37 -6.65
N LYS A 127 7.92 14.32 -7.43
CA LYS A 127 7.88 14.34 -8.90
C LYS A 127 7.96 12.96 -9.55
N ALA A 128 8.30 11.93 -8.76
CA ALA A 128 8.40 10.56 -9.25
C ALA A 128 7.06 9.82 -9.15
N VAL A 129 6.38 9.98 -8.00
CA VAL A 129 5.00 9.50 -7.80
C VAL A 129 4.18 10.71 -7.35
N VAL A 130 3.58 11.38 -8.31
CA VAL A 130 2.85 12.63 -8.07
C VAL A 130 1.74 12.45 -7.03
N PRO A 131 1.45 13.50 -6.22
CA PRO A 131 0.44 13.46 -5.16
C PRO A 131 -0.94 12.96 -5.59
N ASP A 132 -1.30 13.17 -6.86
CA ASP A 132 -2.55 12.71 -7.45
C ASP A 132 -2.81 11.21 -7.27
N ASN A 133 -1.76 10.37 -7.18
CA ASN A 133 -1.90 8.96 -6.84
C ASN A 133 -2.62 8.79 -5.50
N SER A 134 -2.05 9.33 -4.44
CA SER A 134 -2.60 9.20 -3.08
C SER A 134 -3.94 9.91 -2.94
N ILE A 135 -4.11 11.08 -3.56
CA ILE A 135 -5.36 11.84 -3.54
C ILE A 135 -6.49 11.06 -4.24
N ALA A 136 -6.21 10.43 -5.38
CA ALA A 136 -7.19 9.60 -6.08
C ALA A 136 -7.63 8.40 -5.24
N PHE A 137 -6.68 7.73 -4.58
CA PHE A 137 -6.97 6.59 -3.71
C PHE A 137 -7.78 7.00 -2.49
N TYR A 138 -7.37 8.07 -1.79
CA TYR A 138 -8.10 8.61 -0.65
C TYR A 138 -9.57 8.97 -1.01
N ARG A 139 -9.78 9.63 -2.15
CA ARG A 139 -11.13 9.95 -2.64
C ARG A 139 -11.94 8.68 -2.94
N ALA A 140 -11.31 7.64 -3.47
CA ALA A 140 -11.98 6.37 -3.73
C ALA A 140 -12.39 5.68 -2.43
N LEU A 141 -11.50 5.64 -1.41
CA LEU A 141 -11.79 5.11 -0.08
C LEU A 141 -13.00 5.82 0.55
N ASN A 142 -12.98 7.16 0.58
CA ASN A 142 -14.08 7.95 1.13
C ASN A 142 -15.42 7.69 0.44
N ARG A 143 -15.43 7.58 -0.90
CA ARG A 143 -16.66 7.27 -1.65
C ARG A 143 -17.26 5.91 -1.33
N ARG A 144 -16.44 4.98 -0.83
CA ARG A 144 -16.85 3.63 -0.41
C ARG A 144 -17.03 3.48 1.09
N GLY A 145 -16.97 4.57 1.85
CA GLY A 145 -17.11 4.54 3.31
C GLY A 145 -15.96 3.86 4.05
N VAL A 146 -14.83 3.61 3.37
CA VAL A 146 -13.63 3.03 3.99
C VAL A 146 -12.95 4.12 4.81
N LYS A 147 -12.63 3.82 6.07
CA LYS A 147 -11.90 4.74 6.94
C LYS A 147 -10.50 4.99 6.38
N ALA A 148 -10.13 6.26 6.25
CA ALA A 148 -8.82 6.65 5.72
C ALA A 148 -8.29 7.91 6.39
N GLU A 149 -6.99 7.91 6.66
CA GLU A 149 -6.24 9.06 7.15
C GLU A 149 -5.16 9.41 6.12
N MET A 150 -4.94 10.69 5.81
CA MET A 150 -3.93 11.10 4.83
C MET A 150 -3.13 12.29 5.35
N HIS A 151 -1.79 12.17 5.29
CA HIS A 151 -0.84 13.23 5.62
C HIS A 151 -0.06 13.66 4.38
N ILE A 152 -0.13 14.95 4.08
CA ILE A 152 0.59 15.57 2.97
C ILE A 152 1.59 16.57 3.55
N TYR A 153 2.88 16.28 3.40
CA TYR A 153 3.94 17.18 3.83
C TYR A 153 4.36 18.12 2.68
N PRO A 154 4.72 19.37 2.97
CA PRO A 154 5.04 20.35 1.92
C PRO A 154 6.20 19.91 1.02
N GLU A 155 7.23 19.30 1.60
CA GLU A 155 8.47 18.93 0.91
C GLU A 155 9.07 17.64 1.47
N GLY A 156 9.94 17.00 0.70
CA GLY A 156 10.62 15.75 1.03
C GLY A 156 10.85 14.90 -0.20
N GLY A 157 10.09 15.12 -1.24
CA GLY A 157 10.17 14.40 -2.51
C GLY A 157 9.89 12.91 -2.38
N HIS A 158 10.22 12.17 -3.44
CA HIS A 158 10.09 10.72 -3.42
C HIS A 158 11.12 10.06 -2.50
N GLY A 159 10.73 9.01 -1.78
CA GLY A 159 11.64 8.28 -0.89
C GLY A 159 11.96 9.00 0.43
N PHE A 160 11.19 10.02 0.82
CA PHE A 160 11.44 10.79 2.03
C PHE A 160 11.58 9.93 3.29
N TRP A 161 10.80 8.86 3.39
CA TRP A 161 10.79 7.96 4.55
C TRP A 161 12.15 7.30 4.82
N MET A 162 12.93 7.06 3.77
CA MET A 162 14.24 6.39 3.87
C MET A 162 15.40 7.37 4.10
N ARG A 163 15.12 8.66 4.26
CA ARG A 163 16.17 9.67 4.45
C ARG A 163 16.49 9.82 5.93
N GLU A 164 17.76 9.69 6.26
CA GLU A 164 18.29 9.76 7.63
C GLU A 164 17.90 11.08 8.36
N ARG A 165 17.75 12.17 7.61
CA ARG A 165 17.37 13.49 8.13
C ARG A 165 16.17 14.06 7.39
N TYR A 166 15.05 13.33 7.45
CA TYR A 166 13.81 13.87 6.90
C TYR A 166 13.24 14.96 7.82
N LYS A 167 13.00 16.13 7.26
CA LYS A 167 12.58 17.35 8.01
C LYS A 167 11.36 17.13 8.91
N TYR A 168 10.40 16.33 8.47
CA TYR A 168 9.18 16.02 9.19
C TYR A 168 9.19 14.63 9.85
N GLY A 169 10.37 14.04 10.02
CA GLY A 169 10.52 12.70 10.61
C GLY A 169 9.96 12.61 12.02
N ASP A 170 10.22 13.64 12.83
CA ASP A 170 9.75 13.73 14.22
C ASP A 170 8.22 13.82 14.35
N GLU A 171 7.53 14.20 13.28
CA GLU A 171 6.06 14.21 13.22
C GLU A 171 5.53 12.92 12.57
N THR A 172 6.14 12.50 11.46
CA THR A 172 5.66 11.41 10.61
C THR A 172 5.77 10.05 11.30
N TYR A 173 6.93 9.72 11.87
CA TYR A 173 7.15 8.40 12.45
C TYR A 173 6.27 8.16 13.68
N PRO A 174 6.18 9.09 14.65
CA PRO A 174 5.25 8.94 15.76
C PRO A 174 3.78 8.91 15.34
N ALA A 175 3.39 9.64 14.28
CA ALA A 175 2.02 9.60 13.77
C ALA A 175 1.64 8.19 13.26
N VAL A 176 2.53 7.56 12.49
CA VAL A 176 2.31 6.19 12.01
C VAL A 176 2.29 5.19 13.17
N ILE A 177 3.21 5.31 14.12
CA ILE A 177 3.23 4.42 15.29
C ILE A 177 1.93 4.52 16.09
N ARG A 178 1.49 5.75 16.42
CA ARG A 178 0.22 5.96 17.13
C ARG A 178 -0.98 5.43 16.35
N TRP A 179 -0.96 5.58 15.01
CA TRP A 179 -2.04 5.08 14.16
C TRP A 179 -2.10 3.55 14.20
N ILE A 180 -0.96 2.86 14.07
CA ILE A 180 -0.87 1.40 14.19
C ILE A 180 -1.29 0.94 15.60
N GLU A 181 -0.90 1.65 16.64
CA GLU A 181 -1.26 1.32 18.03
C GLU A 181 -2.77 1.40 18.27
N ARG A 182 -3.49 2.30 17.60
CA ARG A 182 -4.97 2.35 17.68
C ARG A 182 -5.63 1.04 17.25
N HIS A 183 -5.02 0.31 16.31
CA HIS A 183 -5.52 -1.00 15.88
C HIS A 183 -5.25 -2.12 16.89
N ARG A 184 -4.29 -1.94 17.80
CA ARG A 184 -3.99 -2.92 18.87
C ARG A 184 -4.99 -2.88 20.04
N THR A 185 -5.66 -1.76 20.26
CA THR A 185 -6.53 -1.53 21.40
C THR A 185 -8.01 -1.79 21.14
N ASN A 186 -8.38 -2.06 19.90
CA ASN A 186 -9.76 -2.24 19.45
C ASN A 186 -10.18 -3.72 19.28
N ASN A 187 -9.39 -4.67 19.85
CA ASN A 187 -9.73 -6.11 19.86
C ASN A 187 -9.88 -6.62 21.29
#